data_05080521916a2f197815a085d5406c54
#
_entry.id   05080521916a2f197815a085d5406c54
#
_cell.length_a   1.000
_cell.length_b   1.000
_cell.length_c   1.000
_cell.angle_alpha   90.00
_cell.angle_beta   90.00
_cell.angle_gamma   90.00
#
_symmetry.space_group_name_H-M   'P 1'
#
loop_
_entity.id
_entity.type
_entity.pdbx_description
1 polymer ?
#
loop_
_entity_poly.entity_id
_entity_poly.type
_entity_poly.pdbx_seq_one_letter_code
_entity_poly.pdbx_strand_id
1 'polypeptide(L)'
;MSGFPELLPQARLVEQHVLDVLREVFELHGFSNIETRAVEPLSVLLRKGEIDKEVYGVRRLQADSEDKDELALHFDLTVPFARYVTENAGHLQFPFRRYQVQKVWRGERPQEGRYREFTQADIDVVDRGTLAVHHDADMARVMGVALARLPLPGVTLQVNNRRLVEGFYRGLGLEGDVLTGSIGATMRAVDKLDKVGARGVAELLAQAGLAQAQVDAALGLAQVRAGAGDLAESVRALGVTHELLDQGLEELLAVLTAVDDLPADRVAVVADLSVARGLDYYTGTVYETRMRGWESLGSICSGGRYDALADDGRDVYPGVGISLGVTRAIIPLLGKGAVRASRPTPTAVVVAVADEAHRRDADRVAQELRARGVATEVSPTAAKFGKQIRFADRRGVPFVWFAQEDGSHEVKDIRSGEQVPADPASWLPPAADLRPTVVSGDQD
;
A
#
# COMPACT_ATOMS: atom_id res chain seq x y z
N MET A 1 -11.58 -11.02 16.64
CA MET A 1 -11.80 -9.67 17.20
C MET A 1 -12.08 -8.72 16.05
N SER A 2 -13.18 -7.94 16.12
CA SER A 2 -13.62 -7.10 14.99
C SER A 2 -12.56 -6.04 14.61
N GLY A 3 -12.22 -5.97 13.32
CA GLY A 3 -11.21 -5.04 12.80
C GLY A 3 -9.75 -5.49 12.97
N PHE A 4 -9.49 -6.67 13.50
CA PHE A 4 -8.16 -7.28 13.63
C PHE A 4 -8.13 -8.56 12.79
N PRO A 5 -7.82 -8.48 11.50
CA PRO A 5 -7.86 -9.62 10.60
C PRO A 5 -6.71 -10.60 10.87
N GLU A 6 -7.01 -11.89 10.81
CA GLU A 6 -6.04 -12.97 10.79
C GLU A 6 -6.21 -13.76 9.49
N LEU A 7 -5.14 -13.90 8.73
CA LEU A 7 -5.17 -14.56 7.42
C LEU A 7 -4.83 -16.05 7.57
N LEU A 8 -5.66 -16.90 6.97
CA LEU A 8 -5.33 -18.32 6.80
C LEU A 8 -4.15 -18.49 5.84
N PRO A 9 -3.44 -19.65 5.86
CA PRO A 9 -2.19 -19.84 5.11
C PRO A 9 -2.28 -19.46 3.63
N GLN A 10 -3.34 -19.81 2.92
CA GLN A 10 -3.50 -19.48 1.50
C GLN A 10 -3.60 -17.95 1.27
N ALA A 11 -4.39 -17.26 2.08
CA ALA A 11 -4.51 -15.81 2.02
C ALA A 11 -3.20 -15.11 2.44
N ARG A 12 -2.49 -15.67 3.43
CA ARG A 12 -1.18 -15.15 3.86
C ARG A 12 -0.12 -15.26 2.77
N LEU A 13 -0.16 -16.30 1.93
CA LEU A 13 0.73 -16.41 0.76
C LEU A 13 0.49 -15.27 -0.26
N VAL A 14 -0.77 -14.86 -0.46
CA VAL A 14 -1.08 -13.68 -1.31
C VAL A 14 -0.51 -12.40 -0.70
N GLU A 15 -0.74 -12.18 0.58
CA GLU A 15 -0.18 -11.00 1.27
C GLU A 15 1.36 -10.99 1.18
N GLN A 16 2.03 -12.13 1.42
CA GLN A 16 3.47 -12.21 1.32
C GLN A 16 3.98 -11.89 -0.09
N HIS A 17 3.32 -12.42 -1.13
CA HIS A 17 3.65 -12.09 -2.51
C HIS A 17 3.54 -10.59 -2.79
N VAL A 18 2.46 -9.95 -2.32
CA VAL A 18 2.29 -8.48 -2.46
C VAL A 18 3.44 -7.75 -1.77
N LEU A 19 3.80 -8.14 -0.55
CA LEU A 19 4.91 -7.52 0.18
C LEU A 19 6.26 -7.71 -0.51
N ASP A 20 6.51 -8.87 -1.10
CA ASP A 20 7.75 -9.17 -1.80
C ASP A 20 7.87 -8.34 -3.09
N VAL A 21 6.78 -8.18 -3.86
CA VAL A 21 6.74 -7.28 -5.03
C VAL A 21 7.00 -5.83 -4.64
N LEU A 22 6.38 -5.35 -3.56
CA LEU A 22 6.58 -3.98 -3.07
C LEU A 22 8.03 -3.74 -2.68
N ARG A 23 8.64 -4.63 -1.89
CA ARG A 23 10.06 -4.53 -1.49
C ARG A 23 10.97 -4.50 -2.69
N GLU A 24 10.80 -5.43 -3.63
CA GLU A 24 11.62 -5.49 -4.85
C GLU A 24 11.55 -4.17 -5.62
N VAL A 25 10.34 -3.64 -5.86
CA VAL A 25 10.19 -2.38 -6.60
C VAL A 25 10.84 -1.22 -5.85
N PHE A 26 10.61 -1.11 -4.55
CA PHE A 26 11.17 -0.01 -3.76
C PHE A 26 12.71 -0.05 -3.72
N GLU A 27 13.29 -1.23 -3.53
CA GLU A 27 14.75 -1.42 -3.54
C GLU A 27 15.36 -1.16 -4.92
N LEU A 28 14.71 -1.58 -6.01
CA LEU A 28 15.13 -1.26 -7.37
C LEU A 28 15.17 0.26 -7.66
N HIS A 29 14.33 1.04 -6.95
CA HIS A 29 14.31 2.50 -7.05
C HIS A 29 15.19 3.19 -5.98
N GLY A 30 16.04 2.44 -5.26
CA GLY A 30 17.01 2.97 -4.31
C GLY A 30 16.44 3.38 -2.96
N PHE A 31 15.27 2.84 -2.55
CA PHE A 31 14.74 3.07 -1.23
C PHE A 31 15.34 2.10 -0.22
N SER A 32 15.78 2.63 0.92
CA SER A 32 16.33 1.84 2.03
C SER A 32 15.22 1.39 2.98
N ASN A 33 15.26 0.14 3.41
CA ASN A 33 14.33 -0.35 4.42
C ASN A 33 14.63 0.25 5.79
N ILE A 34 13.59 0.71 6.47
CA ILE A 34 13.63 1.02 7.89
C ILE A 34 12.42 0.41 8.60
N GLU A 35 12.53 0.27 9.91
CA GLU A 35 11.42 -0.04 10.80
C GLU A 35 11.51 0.84 12.05
N THR A 36 10.44 1.56 12.37
CA THR A 36 10.34 2.37 13.58
C THR A 36 9.68 1.55 14.69
N ARG A 37 9.87 1.96 15.94
CA ARG A 37 9.16 1.35 17.06
C ARG A 37 7.64 1.49 16.90
N ALA A 38 6.90 0.46 17.25
CA ALA A 38 5.43 0.46 17.16
C ALA A 38 4.75 1.28 18.28
N VAL A 39 5.47 1.46 19.40
CA VAL A 39 5.00 2.22 20.56
C VAL A 39 5.75 3.55 20.62
N GLU A 40 5.00 4.64 20.61
CA GLU A 40 5.51 6.01 20.67
C GLU A 40 4.94 6.76 21.89
N PRO A 41 5.62 7.80 22.39
CA PRO A 41 4.99 8.75 23.30
C PRO A 41 3.74 9.37 22.62
N LEU A 42 2.63 9.43 23.34
CA LEU A 42 1.38 10.00 22.81
C LEU A 42 1.58 11.43 22.30
N SER A 43 2.41 12.24 22.99
CA SER A 43 2.75 13.59 22.59
C SER A 43 3.42 13.70 21.21
N VAL A 44 4.14 12.66 20.77
CA VAL A 44 4.72 12.58 19.42
C VAL A 44 3.63 12.34 18.39
N LEU A 45 2.71 11.41 18.66
CA LEU A 45 1.64 11.07 17.73
C LEU A 45 0.66 12.23 17.51
N LEU A 46 0.38 13.02 18.54
CA LEU A 46 -0.54 14.16 18.47
C LEU A 46 0.00 15.36 17.67
N ARG A 47 1.27 15.34 17.22
CA ARG A 47 1.83 16.42 16.38
C ARG A 47 1.13 16.58 15.02
N LYS A 48 0.44 15.55 14.54
CA LYS A 48 -0.26 15.55 13.23
C LYS A 48 -1.68 16.15 13.29
N GLY A 49 -2.20 16.50 14.46
CA GLY A 49 -3.56 17.05 14.63
C GLY A 49 -4.41 16.27 15.64
N GLU A 50 -5.72 16.51 15.64
CA GLU A 50 -6.68 15.90 16.57
C GLU A 50 -6.99 14.43 16.19
N ILE A 51 -6.12 13.51 16.61
CA ILE A 51 -6.25 12.05 16.35
C ILE A 51 -6.49 11.25 17.63
N ASP A 52 -6.64 11.91 18.76
CA ASP A 52 -6.78 11.32 20.11
C ASP A 52 -7.87 10.24 20.17
N LYS A 53 -8.96 10.41 19.43
CA LYS A 53 -10.08 9.44 19.35
C LYS A 53 -9.74 8.14 18.62
N GLU A 54 -8.65 8.11 17.87
CA GLU A 54 -8.27 6.98 16.99
C GLU A 54 -7.03 6.23 17.49
N VAL A 55 -6.35 6.73 18.51
CA VAL A 55 -5.10 6.18 19.03
C VAL A 55 -5.37 5.13 20.13
N TYR A 56 -4.66 4.00 20.06
CA TYR A 56 -4.65 3.00 21.12
C TYR A 56 -3.58 3.29 22.14
N GLY A 57 -3.97 3.58 23.39
CA GLY A 57 -3.05 3.71 24.51
C GLY A 57 -2.43 2.37 24.93
N VAL A 58 -1.16 2.38 25.30
CA VAL A 58 -0.41 1.21 25.80
C VAL A 58 0.08 1.47 27.22
N ARG A 59 -0.19 0.52 28.11
CA ARG A 59 0.20 0.60 29.51
C ARG A 59 0.71 -0.74 30.01
N ARG A 60 1.76 -0.74 30.84
CA ARG A 60 2.17 -1.94 31.57
C ARG A 60 1.06 -2.34 32.55
N LEU A 61 0.78 -3.64 32.69
CA LEU A 61 -0.29 -4.12 33.60
C LEU A 61 -0.08 -3.68 35.05
N GLN A 62 1.17 -3.53 35.50
CA GLN A 62 1.56 -3.11 36.84
C GLN A 62 2.11 -1.67 36.88
N ALA A 63 1.73 -0.82 35.93
CA ALA A 63 2.10 0.59 35.96
C ALA A 63 1.29 1.30 37.03
N ASP A 64 1.97 2.12 37.87
CA ASP A 64 1.30 3.01 38.80
C ASP A 64 0.51 4.08 38.04
N SER A 65 -0.60 4.55 38.64
CA SER A 65 -1.46 5.57 38.04
C SER A 65 -0.81 6.93 37.83
N GLU A 66 0.43 7.11 38.34
CA GLU A 66 1.23 8.34 38.26
C GLU A 66 2.30 8.28 37.12
N ASP A 67 2.36 7.22 36.31
CA ASP A 67 3.27 7.15 35.18
C ASP A 67 2.87 8.26 34.19
N LYS A 68 3.69 9.30 34.10
CA LYS A 68 3.38 10.54 33.36
C LYS A 68 3.55 10.44 31.85
N ASP A 69 4.24 9.40 31.38
CA ASP A 69 4.50 9.20 29.96
C ASP A 69 3.43 8.28 29.38
N GLU A 70 2.39 8.88 28.82
CA GLU A 70 1.40 8.13 28.05
C GLU A 70 2.03 7.57 26.77
N LEU A 71 2.03 6.24 26.66
CA LEU A 71 2.48 5.52 25.47
C LEU A 71 1.30 5.10 24.63
N ALA A 72 1.50 5.04 23.31
CA ALA A 72 0.44 4.65 22.40
C ALA A 72 1.00 3.87 21.22
N LEU A 73 0.15 3.04 20.58
CA LEU A 73 0.47 2.42 19.30
C LEU A 73 0.41 3.46 18.19
N HIS A 74 1.38 3.43 17.28
CA HIS A 74 1.38 4.34 16.15
C HIS A 74 0.18 4.05 15.21
N PHE A 75 -0.46 5.11 14.75
CA PHE A 75 -1.63 5.04 13.88
C PHE A 75 -1.30 5.19 12.38
N ASP A 76 -0.09 5.63 12.07
CA ASP A 76 0.53 5.69 10.75
C ASP A 76 2.05 5.48 10.85
N LEU A 77 2.74 5.47 9.71
CA LEU A 77 4.20 5.34 9.66
C LEU A 77 4.91 6.69 9.42
N THR A 78 4.17 7.75 9.09
CA THR A 78 4.73 9.05 8.74
C THR A 78 5.20 9.83 9.98
N VAL A 79 4.42 9.84 11.06
CA VAL A 79 4.79 10.54 12.30
C VAL A 79 6.00 9.88 12.99
N PRO A 80 6.02 8.54 13.17
CA PRO A 80 7.23 7.87 13.65
C PRO A 80 8.44 8.08 12.75
N PHE A 81 8.24 8.17 11.43
CA PHE A 81 9.32 8.47 10.49
C PHE A 81 9.86 9.90 10.66
N ALA A 82 8.99 10.90 10.80
CA ALA A 82 9.41 12.28 11.06
C ALA A 82 10.29 12.38 12.31
N ARG A 83 9.88 11.73 13.42
CA ARG A 83 10.72 11.62 14.62
C ARG A 83 12.04 10.89 14.33
N TYR A 84 12.00 9.76 13.59
CA TYR A 84 13.18 9.00 13.24
C TYR A 84 14.20 9.86 12.47
N VAL A 85 13.74 10.67 11.52
CA VAL A 85 14.60 11.59 10.76
C VAL A 85 15.25 12.61 11.70
N THR A 86 14.48 13.28 12.54
CA THR A 86 15.02 14.31 13.45
C THR A 86 16.00 13.74 14.48
N GLU A 87 15.73 12.54 15.03
CA GLU A 87 16.60 11.89 16.01
C GLU A 87 17.91 11.35 15.36
N ASN A 88 17.89 11.02 14.07
CA ASN A 88 19.00 10.35 13.39
C ASN A 88 19.63 11.20 12.27
N ALA A 89 19.27 12.47 12.12
CA ALA A 89 19.72 13.35 11.03
C ALA A 89 21.23 13.37 10.82
N GLY A 90 22.01 13.25 11.92
CA GLY A 90 23.48 13.20 11.87
C GLY A 90 24.07 11.92 11.26
N HIS A 91 23.26 10.86 11.13
CA HIS A 91 23.66 9.55 10.58
C HIS A 91 23.06 9.28 9.20
N LEU A 92 22.07 10.09 8.77
CA LEU A 92 21.39 9.94 7.49
C LEU A 92 22.10 10.73 6.40
N GLN A 93 22.09 10.17 5.18
CA GLN A 93 22.51 10.91 3.99
C GLN A 93 21.27 11.46 3.28
N PHE A 94 21.28 12.76 2.98
CA PHE A 94 20.18 13.45 2.32
C PHE A 94 20.48 13.71 0.84
N PRO A 95 19.48 13.64 -0.06
CA PRO A 95 18.10 13.26 0.21
C PRO A 95 17.99 11.81 0.66
N PHE A 96 17.26 11.56 1.76
CA PHE A 96 17.05 10.24 2.33
C PHE A 96 15.80 9.59 1.75
N ARG A 97 15.97 8.44 1.11
CA ARG A 97 14.91 7.64 0.48
C ARG A 97 14.65 6.40 1.33
N ARG A 98 13.47 6.29 1.92
CA ARG A 98 13.12 5.14 2.77
C ARG A 98 11.89 4.42 2.28
N TYR A 99 11.80 3.11 2.52
CA TYR A 99 10.53 2.41 2.57
C TYR A 99 10.35 1.70 3.91
N GLN A 100 9.10 1.51 4.30
CA GLN A 100 8.72 0.83 5.55
C GLN A 100 7.46 0.04 5.32
N VAL A 101 7.48 -1.25 5.75
CA VAL A 101 6.30 -2.13 5.72
C VAL A 101 6.04 -2.57 7.15
N GLN A 102 4.98 -2.06 7.75
CA GLN A 102 4.69 -2.33 9.15
C GLN A 102 3.18 -2.25 9.43
N LYS A 103 2.74 -2.87 10.52
CA LYS A 103 1.38 -2.72 11.01
C LYS A 103 1.18 -1.38 11.68
N VAL A 104 -0.04 -0.86 11.55
CA VAL A 104 -0.52 0.34 12.23
C VAL A 104 -1.88 0.06 12.85
N TRP A 105 -2.28 0.88 13.84
CA TRP A 105 -3.49 0.67 14.64
C TRP A 105 -4.35 1.92 14.68
N ARG A 106 -5.65 1.76 14.32
CA ARG A 106 -6.62 2.86 14.34
C ARG A 106 -7.89 2.44 15.08
N GLY A 107 -8.34 3.26 16.02
CA GLY A 107 -9.56 3.04 16.81
C GLY A 107 -10.86 3.22 16.05
N GLU A 108 -10.84 3.44 14.74
CA GLU A 108 -11.99 3.65 13.88
C GLU A 108 -13.01 2.48 13.94
N ARG A 109 -14.27 2.79 13.59
CA ARG A 109 -15.30 1.76 13.44
C ARG A 109 -14.95 0.86 12.26
N PRO A 110 -14.81 -0.47 12.47
CA PRO A 110 -14.50 -1.40 11.39
C PRO A 110 -15.63 -1.47 10.35
N GLN A 111 -15.24 -1.53 9.08
CA GLN A 111 -16.12 -1.78 7.94
C GLN A 111 -15.31 -2.44 6.82
N GLU A 112 -15.94 -2.82 5.71
CA GLU A 112 -15.21 -3.36 4.55
C GLU A 112 -14.12 -2.36 4.09
N GLY A 113 -12.88 -2.83 3.99
CA GLY A 113 -11.73 -1.99 3.64
C GLY A 113 -11.21 -1.07 4.78
N ARG A 114 -11.81 -1.11 5.98
CA ARG A 114 -11.30 -0.39 7.16
C ARG A 114 -11.11 -1.34 8.35
N TYR A 115 -9.87 -1.42 8.79
CA TYR A 115 -9.44 -2.32 9.85
C TYR A 115 -8.82 -1.52 10.99
N ARG A 116 -8.86 -2.09 12.19
CA ARG A 116 -8.24 -1.51 13.39
C ARG A 116 -6.75 -1.85 13.49
N GLU A 117 -6.34 -2.98 12.94
CA GLU A 117 -4.97 -3.37 12.73
C GLU A 117 -4.78 -3.70 11.24
N PHE A 118 -3.81 -3.07 10.59
CA PHE A 118 -3.57 -3.29 9.17
C PHE A 118 -2.13 -2.96 8.78
N THR A 119 -1.67 -3.56 7.69
CA THR A 119 -0.33 -3.35 7.15
C THR A 119 -0.34 -2.16 6.19
N GLN A 120 0.57 -1.21 6.41
CA GLN A 120 0.93 -0.16 5.46
C GLN A 120 2.28 -0.48 4.82
N ALA A 121 2.44 -0.05 3.58
CA ALA A 121 3.71 -0.02 2.85
C ALA A 121 3.93 1.41 2.34
N ASP A 122 4.86 2.10 2.98
CA ASP A 122 5.12 3.52 2.77
C ASP A 122 6.47 3.72 2.10
N ILE A 123 6.53 4.69 1.19
CA ILE A 123 7.75 5.24 0.63
C ILE A 123 7.80 6.73 0.89
N ASP A 124 8.96 7.27 1.26
CA ASP A 124 9.19 8.70 1.41
C ASP A 124 10.59 9.09 0.94
N VAL A 125 10.69 10.33 0.47
CA VAL A 125 11.95 11.04 0.30
C VAL A 125 11.91 12.30 1.14
N VAL A 126 12.94 12.52 1.94
CA VAL A 126 13.12 13.77 2.72
C VAL A 126 14.48 14.37 2.41
N ASP A 127 14.57 15.70 2.44
CA ASP A 127 15.83 16.40 2.30
C ASP A 127 15.96 17.50 3.37
N ARG A 128 17.15 18.05 3.53
CA ARG A 128 17.42 19.10 4.51
C ARG A 128 17.18 20.49 3.91
N GLY A 129 16.33 21.28 4.54
CA GLY A 129 16.00 22.64 4.14
C GLY A 129 15.04 22.74 2.97
N THR A 130 15.33 22.09 1.84
CA THR A 130 14.48 22.10 0.63
C THR A 130 14.46 20.73 -0.03
N LEU A 131 13.34 20.37 -0.63
CA LEU A 131 13.19 19.14 -1.41
C LEU A 131 12.78 19.49 -2.85
N ALA A 132 13.56 19.06 -3.83
CA ALA A 132 13.29 19.32 -5.25
C ALA A 132 11.96 18.69 -5.70
N VAL A 133 11.21 19.40 -6.57
CA VAL A 133 9.87 18.99 -7.03
C VAL A 133 9.88 17.67 -7.83
N HIS A 134 11.01 17.34 -8.50
CA HIS A 134 11.07 16.07 -9.25
C HIS A 134 10.85 14.83 -8.38
N HIS A 135 11.07 14.92 -7.05
CA HIS A 135 10.75 13.81 -6.15
C HIS A 135 9.26 13.52 -6.04
N ASP A 136 8.40 14.50 -6.32
CA ASP A 136 6.95 14.27 -6.39
C ASP A 136 6.63 13.34 -7.58
N ALA A 137 7.24 13.60 -8.74
CA ALA A 137 7.13 12.72 -9.91
C ALA A 137 7.70 11.32 -9.64
N ASP A 138 8.84 11.23 -8.94
CA ASP A 138 9.42 9.95 -8.52
C ASP A 138 8.45 9.13 -7.67
N MET A 139 7.76 9.74 -6.71
CA MET A 139 6.80 9.03 -5.86
C MET A 139 5.66 8.41 -6.67
N ALA A 140 5.08 9.19 -7.58
CA ALA A 140 4.03 8.70 -8.48
C ALA A 140 4.53 7.55 -9.35
N ARG A 141 5.75 7.67 -9.90
CA ARG A 141 6.41 6.65 -10.73
C ARG A 141 6.61 5.35 -9.96
N VAL A 142 7.28 5.41 -8.81
CA VAL A 142 7.61 4.21 -8.02
C VAL A 142 6.36 3.48 -7.56
N MET A 143 5.37 4.22 -7.05
CA MET A 143 4.12 3.61 -6.62
C MET A 143 3.31 3.08 -7.80
N GLY A 144 3.29 3.79 -8.93
CA GLY A 144 2.64 3.34 -10.17
C GLY A 144 3.24 2.03 -10.69
N VAL A 145 4.57 1.91 -10.75
CA VAL A 145 5.26 0.67 -11.12
C VAL A 145 4.91 -0.47 -10.15
N ALA A 146 4.90 -0.19 -8.85
CA ALA A 146 4.54 -1.18 -7.85
C ALA A 146 3.09 -1.68 -8.05
N LEU A 147 2.13 -0.76 -8.14
CA LEU A 147 0.71 -1.07 -8.35
C LEU A 147 0.45 -1.85 -9.65
N ALA A 148 1.18 -1.54 -10.73
CA ALA A 148 1.06 -2.26 -12.00
C ALA A 148 1.48 -3.74 -11.89
N ARG A 149 2.42 -4.06 -11.00
CA ARG A 149 2.93 -5.43 -10.78
C ARG A 149 2.12 -6.23 -9.77
N LEU A 150 1.31 -5.56 -8.93
CA LEU A 150 0.48 -6.24 -7.94
C LEU A 150 -0.69 -7.01 -8.57
N PRO A 151 -1.15 -8.11 -7.97
CA PRO A 151 -2.31 -8.87 -8.43
C PRO A 151 -3.62 -8.16 -8.04
N LEU A 152 -3.72 -6.88 -8.36
CA LEU A 152 -4.89 -6.05 -8.10
C LEU A 152 -5.68 -5.82 -9.40
N PRO A 153 -6.97 -5.51 -9.35
CA PRO A 153 -7.67 -4.87 -10.45
C PRO A 153 -6.93 -3.61 -10.90
N GLY A 154 -7.17 -3.16 -12.13
CA GLY A 154 -6.60 -1.90 -12.59
C GLY A 154 -6.94 -0.76 -11.61
N VAL A 155 -6.03 0.18 -11.44
CA VAL A 155 -6.19 1.31 -10.52
C VAL A 155 -6.22 2.64 -11.25
N THR A 156 -6.79 3.65 -10.62
CA THR A 156 -6.68 5.06 -11.05
C THR A 156 -5.90 5.81 -9.98
N LEU A 157 -4.71 6.30 -10.34
CA LEU A 157 -3.89 7.20 -9.54
C LEU A 157 -4.34 8.64 -9.85
N GLN A 158 -5.00 9.25 -8.89
CA GLN A 158 -5.48 10.63 -8.95
C GLN A 158 -4.43 11.54 -8.32
N VAL A 159 -4.06 12.59 -9.00
CA VAL A 159 -3.04 13.55 -8.55
C VAL A 159 -3.65 14.94 -8.52
N ASN A 160 -3.37 15.70 -7.48
CA ASN A 160 -3.71 17.12 -7.36
C ASN A 160 -2.49 17.89 -6.84
N ASN A 161 -2.57 19.21 -6.86
CA ASN A 161 -1.54 20.08 -6.28
C ASN A 161 -2.20 21.18 -5.44
N ARG A 162 -1.75 21.32 -4.20
CA ARG A 162 -2.29 22.27 -3.23
C ARG A 162 -2.09 23.72 -3.65
N ARG A 163 -0.93 24.03 -4.23
CA ARG A 163 -0.61 25.40 -4.71
C ARG A 163 -1.53 25.81 -5.85
N LEU A 164 -1.83 24.87 -6.77
CA LEU A 164 -2.80 25.09 -7.84
C LEU A 164 -4.17 25.49 -7.27
N VAL A 165 -4.69 24.67 -6.35
CA VAL A 165 -6.02 24.88 -5.75
C VAL A 165 -6.07 26.15 -4.91
N GLU A 166 -5.08 26.39 -4.07
CA GLU A 166 -4.97 27.62 -3.28
C GLU A 166 -4.83 28.84 -4.18
N GLY A 167 -3.96 28.79 -5.20
CA GLY A 167 -3.77 29.85 -6.17
C GLY A 167 -5.06 30.20 -6.92
N PHE A 168 -5.85 29.19 -7.30
CA PHE A 168 -7.15 29.39 -7.91
C PHE A 168 -8.10 30.15 -6.99
N TYR A 169 -8.20 29.74 -5.72
CA TYR A 169 -9.08 30.44 -4.76
C TYR A 169 -8.61 31.86 -4.45
N ARG A 170 -7.29 32.10 -4.40
CA ARG A 170 -6.72 33.47 -4.30
C ARG A 170 -7.08 34.33 -5.52
N GLY A 171 -7.02 33.75 -6.71
CA GLY A 171 -7.43 34.41 -7.96
C GLY A 171 -8.93 34.75 -8.01
N LEU A 172 -9.78 34.04 -7.26
CA LEU A 172 -11.20 34.37 -7.05
C LEU A 172 -11.41 35.45 -5.97
N GLY A 173 -10.33 36.00 -5.37
CA GLY A 173 -10.42 36.99 -4.30
C GLY A 173 -10.78 36.40 -2.93
N LEU A 174 -10.60 35.10 -2.71
CA LEU A 174 -10.76 34.49 -1.41
C LEU A 174 -9.53 34.76 -0.55
N GLU A 175 -9.74 34.86 0.78
CA GLU A 175 -8.72 35.22 1.75
C GLU A 175 -8.39 34.09 2.72
N GLY A 176 -7.20 34.17 3.35
CA GLY A 176 -6.67 33.17 4.27
C GLY A 176 -5.71 32.22 3.58
N ASP A 177 -5.57 31.03 4.15
CA ASP A 177 -4.76 29.92 3.62
C ASP A 177 -5.60 28.63 3.57
N VAL A 178 -4.93 27.51 3.31
CA VAL A 178 -5.59 26.19 3.23
C VAL A 178 -6.31 25.77 4.53
N LEU A 179 -5.95 26.34 5.67
CA LEU A 179 -6.53 26.03 7.00
C LEU A 179 -7.49 27.11 7.45
N THR A 180 -7.31 28.36 7.03
CA THR A 180 -7.98 29.53 7.56
C THR A 180 -8.77 30.31 6.50
N GLY A 181 -9.67 31.18 6.96
CA GLY A 181 -10.43 32.08 6.11
C GLY A 181 -11.37 31.37 5.14
N SER A 182 -11.72 32.07 4.06
CA SER A 182 -12.61 31.55 3.01
C SER A 182 -11.95 30.47 2.15
N ILE A 183 -10.62 30.51 1.98
CA ILE A 183 -9.87 29.45 1.28
C ILE A 183 -10.02 28.12 2.01
N GLY A 184 -9.68 28.08 3.32
CA GLY A 184 -9.79 26.86 4.13
C GLY A 184 -11.23 26.34 4.23
N ALA A 185 -12.23 27.25 4.33
CA ALA A 185 -13.63 26.86 4.31
C ALA A 185 -14.04 26.22 2.98
N THR A 186 -13.58 26.80 1.84
CA THR A 186 -13.85 26.26 0.51
C THR A 186 -13.24 24.88 0.32
N MET A 187 -11.99 24.69 0.69
CA MET A 187 -11.31 23.39 0.58
C MET A 187 -12.00 22.32 1.41
N ARG A 188 -12.40 22.62 2.66
CA ARG A 188 -13.16 21.67 3.51
C ARG A 188 -14.56 21.36 2.97
N ALA A 189 -15.19 22.30 2.26
CA ALA A 189 -16.46 22.04 1.59
C ALA A 189 -16.29 21.11 0.39
N VAL A 190 -15.27 21.37 -0.47
CA VAL A 190 -14.96 20.56 -1.65
C VAL A 190 -14.54 19.14 -1.26
N ASP A 191 -13.80 18.92 -0.16
CA ASP A 191 -13.45 17.58 0.35
C ASP A 191 -14.68 16.69 0.65
N LYS A 192 -15.84 17.30 0.82
CA LYS A 192 -17.11 16.57 1.01
C LYS A 192 -17.84 16.23 -0.28
N LEU A 193 -17.28 16.58 -1.47
CA LEU A 193 -17.96 16.43 -2.76
C LEU A 193 -18.47 15.00 -2.99
N ASP A 194 -17.67 13.98 -2.70
CA ASP A 194 -18.06 12.58 -2.82
C ASP A 194 -19.21 12.16 -1.87
N LYS A 195 -19.39 12.90 -0.76
CA LYS A 195 -20.38 12.56 0.27
C LYS A 195 -21.72 13.28 0.08
N VAL A 196 -21.66 14.57 -0.26
CA VAL A 196 -22.85 15.43 -0.29
C VAL A 196 -23.23 15.88 -1.72
N GLY A 197 -22.40 15.56 -2.71
CA GLY A 197 -22.59 15.96 -4.11
C GLY A 197 -22.39 17.46 -4.37
N ALA A 198 -22.41 17.86 -5.64
CA ALA A 198 -22.15 19.24 -6.04
C ALA A 198 -23.15 20.23 -5.41
N ARG A 199 -24.43 19.86 -5.30
CA ARG A 199 -25.47 20.71 -4.67
C ARG A 199 -25.16 20.95 -3.18
N GLY A 200 -24.80 19.89 -2.44
CA GLY A 200 -24.46 20.03 -1.01
C GLY A 200 -23.20 20.86 -0.81
N VAL A 201 -22.20 20.74 -1.71
CA VAL A 201 -21.01 21.59 -1.66
C VAL A 201 -21.39 23.04 -1.96
N ALA A 202 -22.24 23.33 -2.98
CA ALA A 202 -22.71 24.69 -3.27
C ALA A 202 -23.40 25.34 -2.07
N GLU A 203 -24.26 24.59 -1.36
CA GLU A 203 -24.93 25.06 -0.15
C GLU A 203 -23.93 25.39 0.98
N LEU A 204 -22.89 24.55 1.17
CA LEU A 204 -21.83 24.79 2.14
C LEU A 204 -20.98 26.03 1.81
N LEU A 205 -20.65 26.22 0.52
CA LEU A 205 -19.89 27.38 0.06
C LEU A 205 -20.69 28.70 0.20
N ALA A 206 -21.98 28.67 -0.13
CA ALA A 206 -22.87 29.81 0.08
C ALA A 206 -23.01 30.18 1.57
N GLN A 207 -23.11 29.16 2.46
CA GLN A 207 -23.12 29.36 3.91
C GLN A 207 -21.79 29.94 4.44
N ALA A 208 -20.66 29.60 3.78
CA ALA A 208 -19.36 30.19 4.06
C ALA A 208 -19.19 31.63 3.53
N GLY A 209 -20.23 32.19 2.88
CA GLY A 209 -20.26 33.58 2.43
C GLY A 209 -19.71 33.82 1.04
N LEU A 210 -19.50 32.79 0.22
CA LEU A 210 -19.07 32.95 -1.17
C LEU A 210 -20.19 33.49 -2.05
N ALA A 211 -19.85 34.40 -2.96
CA ALA A 211 -20.75 34.86 -4.02
C ALA A 211 -21.02 33.71 -5.02
N GLN A 212 -22.18 33.74 -5.70
CA GLN A 212 -22.58 32.66 -6.62
C GLN A 212 -21.51 32.38 -7.70
N ALA A 213 -20.89 33.42 -8.27
CA ALA A 213 -19.82 33.24 -9.25
C ALA A 213 -18.58 32.52 -8.68
N GLN A 214 -18.26 32.73 -7.41
CA GLN A 214 -17.17 32.04 -6.72
C GLN A 214 -17.53 30.59 -6.44
N VAL A 215 -18.80 30.32 -6.07
CA VAL A 215 -19.32 28.94 -5.87
C VAL A 215 -19.22 28.15 -7.17
N ASP A 216 -19.71 28.77 -8.29
CA ASP A 216 -19.70 28.13 -9.61
C ASP A 216 -18.27 27.83 -10.08
N ALA A 217 -17.33 28.77 -9.88
CA ALA A 217 -15.94 28.61 -10.24
C ALA A 217 -15.25 27.51 -9.37
N ALA A 218 -15.50 27.47 -8.05
CA ALA A 218 -14.95 26.46 -7.16
C ALA A 218 -15.45 25.05 -7.51
N LEU A 219 -16.73 24.90 -7.84
CA LEU A 219 -17.29 23.65 -8.33
C LEU A 219 -16.75 23.29 -9.73
N GLY A 220 -16.56 24.29 -10.61
CA GLY A 220 -15.92 24.08 -11.90
C GLY A 220 -14.50 23.50 -11.76
N LEU A 221 -13.68 24.06 -10.88
CA LEU A 221 -12.35 23.52 -10.58
C LEU A 221 -12.45 22.09 -10.05
N ALA A 222 -13.32 21.82 -9.08
CA ALA A 222 -13.47 20.50 -8.47
C ALA A 222 -13.99 19.42 -9.45
N GLN A 223 -14.51 19.80 -10.61
CA GLN A 223 -14.94 18.88 -11.67
C GLN A 223 -13.86 18.59 -12.71
N VAL A 224 -12.72 19.30 -12.68
CA VAL A 224 -11.63 19.06 -13.61
C VAL A 224 -11.01 17.70 -13.34
N ARG A 225 -11.09 16.83 -14.34
CA ARG A 225 -10.38 15.55 -14.45
C ARG A 225 -9.75 15.47 -15.82
N ALA A 226 -8.42 15.43 -15.88
CA ALA A 226 -7.70 15.53 -17.14
C ALA A 226 -6.37 14.77 -17.11
N GLY A 227 -5.93 14.30 -18.28
CA GLY A 227 -4.55 13.88 -18.49
C GLY A 227 -3.61 15.07 -18.67
N ALA A 228 -2.31 14.80 -18.82
CA ALA A 228 -1.28 15.85 -19.00
C ALA A 228 -1.59 16.79 -20.19
N GLY A 229 -2.12 16.24 -21.30
CA GLY A 229 -2.38 17.01 -22.52
C GLY A 229 -3.48 18.07 -22.38
N ASP A 230 -4.52 17.77 -21.60
CA ASP A 230 -5.74 18.60 -21.55
C ASP A 230 -5.85 19.45 -20.27
N LEU A 231 -5.00 19.15 -19.26
CA LEU A 231 -5.10 19.78 -17.94
C LEU A 231 -4.98 21.31 -18.00
N ALA A 232 -3.94 21.80 -18.69
CA ALA A 232 -3.68 23.24 -18.74
C ALA A 232 -4.80 24.01 -19.42
N GLU A 233 -5.38 23.48 -20.48
CA GLU A 233 -6.53 24.08 -21.17
C GLU A 233 -7.77 24.06 -20.27
N SER A 234 -8.05 22.94 -19.62
CA SER A 234 -9.19 22.78 -18.70
C SER A 234 -9.16 23.77 -17.54
N VAL A 235 -7.98 23.98 -16.93
CA VAL A 235 -7.82 24.95 -15.84
C VAL A 235 -7.93 26.38 -16.34
N ARG A 236 -7.30 26.75 -17.46
CA ARG A 236 -7.33 28.09 -18.03
C ARG A 236 -8.72 28.50 -18.52
N ALA A 237 -9.53 27.55 -19.01
CA ALA A 237 -10.91 27.79 -19.43
C ALA A 237 -11.80 28.31 -18.28
N LEU A 238 -11.42 28.11 -17.01
CA LEU A 238 -12.13 28.67 -15.86
C LEU A 238 -11.90 30.18 -15.65
N GLY A 239 -10.99 30.79 -16.42
CA GLY A 239 -10.79 32.25 -16.47
C GLY A 239 -10.15 32.88 -15.24
N VAL A 240 -9.57 32.07 -14.34
CA VAL A 240 -8.88 32.52 -13.12
C VAL A 240 -7.37 32.53 -13.34
N THR A 241 -6.69 33.59 -12.88
CA THR A 241 -5.23 33.76 -13.00
C THR A 241 -4.63 34.10 -11.65
N HIS A 242 -3.53 33.46 -11.28
CA HIS A 242 -2.75 33.78 -10.09
C HIS A 242 -1.38 33.08 -10.20
N GLU A 243 -0.30 33.71 -9.73
CA GLU A 243 1.06 33.16 -9.82
C GLU A 243 1.19 31.77 -9.16
N LEU A 244 0.60 31.60 -7.97
CA LEU A 244 0.62 30.32 -7.25
C LEU A 244 -0.15 29.21 -8.00
N LEU A 245 -1.23 29.57 -8.74
CA LEU A 245 -1.96 28.64 -9.60
C LEU A 245 -1.05 28.13 -10.73
N ASP A 246 -0.35 29.06 -11.40
CA ASP A 246 0.54 28.70 -12.50
C ASP A 246 1.69 27.80 -12.02
N GLN A 247 2.31 28.13 -10.89
CA GLN A 247 3.34 27.27 -10.25
C GLN A 247 2.80 25.87 -9.95
N GLY A 248 1.66 25.76 -9.29
CA GLY A 248 1.04 24.47 -8.97
C GLY A 248 0.62 23.68 -10.21
N LEU A 249 0.22 24.35 -11.29
CA LEU A 249 -0.09 23.71 -12.57
C LEU A 249 1.16 23.12 -13.23
N GLU A 250 2.27 23.86 -13.24
CA GLU A 250 3.55 23.36 -13.74
C GLU A 250 4.04 22.12 -12.96
N GLU A 251 3.98 22.17 -11.63
CA GLU A 251 4.33 21.03 -10.78
C GLU A 251 3.46 19.80 -11.08
N LEU A 252 2.15 19.99 -11.20
CA LEU A 252 1.22 18.89 -11.48
C LEU A 252 1.43 18.29 -12.88
N LEU A 253 1.66 19.13 -13.89
CA LEU A 253 1.99 18.68 -15.25
C LEU A 253 3.30 17.88 -15.27
N ALA A 254 4.32 18.31 -14.52
CA ALA A 254 5.58 17.55 -14.39
C ALA A 254 5.35 16.16 -13.83
N VAL A 255 4.50 16.01 -12.80
CA VAL A 255 4.15 14.69 -12.24
C VAL A 255 3.43 13.82 -13.27
N LEU A 256 2.39 14.36 -13.94
CA LEU A 256 1.60 13.60 -14.92
C LEU A 256 2.46 13.15 -16.10
N THR A 257 3.31 14.04 -16.62
CA THR A 257 4.21 13.73 -17.76
C THR A 257 5.24 12.65 -17.38
N ALA A 258 5.74 12.70 -16.16
CA ALA A 258 6.72 11.71 -15.70
C ALA A 258 6.20 10.27 -15.61
N VAL A 259 4.89 10.06 -15.65
CA VAL A 259 4.24 8.75 -15.48
C VAL A 259 3.31 8.37 -16.65
N ASP A 260 3.39 9.05 -17.78
CA ASP A 260 2.53 8.87 -18.95
C ASP A 260 2.80 7.54 -19.70
N ASP A 261 3.95 6.92 -19.47
CA ASP A 261 4.34 5.61 -20.01
C ASP A 261 3.92 4.40 -19.15
N LEU A 262 3.25 4.64 -18.00
CA LEU A 262 2.71 3.55 -17.22
C LEU A 262 1.60 2.80 -17.99
N PRO A 263 1.49 1.46 -17.84
CA PRO A 263 0.47 0.69 -18.55
C PRO A 263 -0.94 1.09 -18.08
N ALA A 264 -1.66 1.86 -18.91
CA ALA A 264 -2.93 2.48 -18.54
C ALA A 264 -4.05 1.48 -18.21
N ASP A 265 -3.97 0.25 -18.73
CA ASP A 265 -4.84 -0.85 -18.36
C ASP A 265 -4.63 -1.29 -16.90
N ARG A 266 -3.43 -1.11 -16.38
CA ARG A 266 -3.06 -1.41 -14.98
C ARG A 266 -3.17 -0.17 -14.10
N VAL A 267 -2.58 0.95 -14.51
CA VAL A 267 -2.51 2.20 -13.74
C VAL A 267 -2.86 3.37 -14.65
N ALA A 268 -4.11 3.82 -14.61
CA ALA A 268 -4.50 5.08 -15.23
C ALA A 268 -4.09 6.24 -14.30
N VAL A 269 -3.43 7.26 -14.84
CA VAL A 269 -3.03 8.45 -14.09
C VAL A 269 -3.80 9.65 -14.58
N VAL A 270 -4.42 10.40 -13.66
CA VAL A 270 -5.24 11.57 -13.98
C VAL A 270 -5.02 12.68 -12.95
N ALA A 271 -5.03 13.93 -13.41
CA ALA A 271 -5.28 15.03 -12.51
C ALA A 271 -6.75 14.98 -12.08
N ASP A 272 -7.01 15.06 -10.78
CA ASP A 272 -8.36 15.16 -10.22
C ASP A 272 -8.38 16.28 -9.17
N LEU A 273 -8.86 17.44 -9.56
CA LEU A 273 -8.78 18.64 -8.73
C LEU A 273 -9.82 18.67 -7.61
N SER A 274 -10.64 17.62 -7.47
CA SER A 274 -11.49 17.40 -6.30
C SER A 274 -10.75 16.74 -5.12
N VAL A 275 -9.57 16.14 -5.35
CA VAL A 275 -8.78 15.49 -4.29
C VAL A 275 -8.21 16.55 -3.36
N ALA A 276 -8.85 16.70 -2.20
CA ALA A 276 -8.51 17.72 -1.20
C ALA A 276 -8.03 17.15 0.14
N ARG A 277 -7.65 15.88 0.18
CA ARG A 277 -7.25 15.20 1.43
C ARG A 277 -5.90 15.68 1.98
N GLY A 278 -5.72 15.48 3.30
CA GLY A 278 -4.50 15.89 3.99
C GLY A 278 -4.36 17.41 4.07
N LEU A 279 -5.50 18.11 4.21
CA LEU A 279 -5.57 19.58 4.31
C LEU A 279 -4.66 20.14 5.39
N ASP A 280 -4.47 19.39 6.47
CA ASP A 280 -3.79 19.88 7.66
C ASP A 280 -2.26 19.88 7.55
N TYR A 281 -1.65 19.13 6.60
CA TYR A 281 -0.20 19.01 6.57
C TYR A 281 0.45 18.90 5.16
N TYR A 282 -0.29 18.60 4.08
CA TYR A 282 0.29 18.61 2.73
C TYR A 282 0.43 20.03 2.19
N THR A 283 1.52 20.31 1.49
CA THR A 283 1.92 21.64 1.03
C THR A 283 2.07 21.77 -0.51
N GLY A 284 2.06 20.65 -1.21
CA GLY A 284 2.24 20.59 -2.67
C GLY A 284 1.41 19.50 -3.31
N THR A 285 2.06 18.58 -4.02
CA THR A 285 1.40 17.45 -4.69
C THR A 285 0.69 16.55 -3.69
N VAL A 286 -0.50 16.06 -4.07
CA VAL A 286 -1.33 15.13 -3.32
C VAL A 286 -1.71 13.96 -4.22
N TYR A 287 -1.69 12.75 -3.68
CA TYR A 287 -2.00 11.51 -4.38
C TYR A 287 -3.15 10.78 -3.72
N GLU A 288 -4.03 10.21 -4.53
CA GLU A 288 -5.05 9.26 -4.10
C GLU A 288 -5.19 8.17 -5.15
N THR A 289 -5.36 6.91 -4.72
CA THR A 289 -5.49 5.79 -5.65
C THR A 289 -6.73 4.98 -5.33
N ARG A 290 -7.54 4.71 -6.35
CA ARG A 290 -8.75 3.88 -6.25
C ARG A 290 -8.65 2.67 -7.16
N MET A 291 -9.16 1.52 -6.70
CA MET A 291 -9.26 0.32 -7.54
C MET A 291 -10.51 0.40 -8.42
N ARG A 292 -10.34 0.14 -9.72
CA ARG A 292 -11.45 0.12 -10.69
C ARG A 292 -12.38 -1.06 -10.42
N GLY A 293 -13.68 -0.77 -10.35
CA GLY A 293 -14.70 -1.75 -9.99
C GLY A 293 -14.81 -2.01 -8.48
N TRP A 294 -14.01 -1.33 -7.66
CA TRP A 294 -13.99 -1.45 -6.20
C TRP A 294 -13.96 -0.08 -5.51
N GLU A 295 -14.52 0.93 -6.17
CA GLU A 295 -14.48 2.33 -5.72
C GLU A 295 -15.12 2.54 -4.34
N SER A 296 -16.06 1.67 -3.94
CA SER A 296 -16.70 1.67 -2.62
C SER A 296 -15.72 1.47 -1.45
N LEU A 297 -14.56 0.85 -1.70
CA LEU A 297 -13.50 0.73 -0.70
C LEU A 297 -12.83 2.09 -0.40
N GLY A 298 -13.03 3.09 -1.26
CA GLY A 298 -12.33 4.36 -1.23
C GLY A 298 -10.86 4.24 -1.64
N SER A 299 -10.04 5.17 -1.21
CA SER A 299 -8.61 5.18 -1.52
C SER A 299 -7.87 4.01 -0.86
N ILE A 300 -7.12 3.25 -1.65
CA ILE A 300 -6.23 2.19 -1.17
C ILE A 300 -4.81 2.70 -0.94
N CYS A 301 -4.44 3.81 -1.59
CA CYS A 301 -3.12 4.40 -1.52
C CYS A 301 -3.27 5.92 -1.53
N SER A 302 -2.57 6.61 -0.63
CA SER A 302 -2.60 8.07 -0.53
C SER A 302 -1.28 8.63 -0.05
N GLY A 303 -1.03 9.90 -0.36
CA GLY A 303 0.21 10.57 0.02
C GLY A 303 0.25 12.01 -0.42
N GLY A 304 1.41 12.64 -0.26
CA GLY A 304 1.64 14.01 -0.70
C GLY A 304 2.95 14.58 -0.19
N ARG A 305 3.23 15.82 -0.61
CA ARG A 305 4.34 16.63 -0.14
C ARG A 305 4.00 17.30 1.19
N TYR A 306 4.94 17.26 2.12
CA TYR A 306 4.86 17.91 3.44
C TYR A 306 6.19 18.64 3.74
N ASP A 307 6.11 19.89 4.19
CA ASP A 307 7.32 20.70 4.36
C ASP A 307 7.70 20.90 5.83
N ALA A 308 6.78 20.71 6.78
CA ALA A 308 7.00 21.08 8.19
C ALA A 308 6.80 19.92 9.19
N LEU A 309 6.60 18.67 8.74
CA LEU A 309 6.32 17.56 9.64
C LEU A 309 7.54 17.12 10.45
N ALA A 310 8.72 17.15 9.84
CA ALA A 310 9.99 16.83 10.48
C ALA A 310 10.80 18.12 10.69
N ASP A 311 10.86 18.59 11.93
CA ASP A 311 11.56 19.79 12.36
C ASP A 311 12.24 19.50 13.71
N ASP A 312 13.54 19.72 13.81
CA ASP A 312 14.34 19.51 15.01
C ASP A 312 14.66 20.83 15.75
N GLY A 313 14.09 21.94 15.29
CA GLY A 313 14.31 23.29 15.82
C GLY A 313 15.59 23.96 15.29
N ARG A 314 16.36 23.27 14.43
CA ARG A 314 17.53 23.82 13.71
C ARG A 314 17.34 23.71 12.22
N ASP A 315 16.96 22.53 11.78
CA ASP A 315 16.72 22.18 10.37
C ASP A 315 15.28 21.68 10.20
N VAL A 316 14.68 22.05 9.08
CA VAL A 316 13.42 21.48 8.60
C VAL A 316 13.74 20.45 7.53
N TYR A 317 13.01 19.36 7.54
CA TYR A 317 13.18 18.25 6.59
C TYR A 317 11.92 18.08 5.77
N PRO A 318 11.74 18.87 4.69
CA PRO A 318 10.62 18.69 3.78
C PRO A 318 10.67 17.32 3.13
N GLY A 319 9.50 16.73 2.92
CA GLY A 319 9.37 15.40 2.37
C GLY A 319 8.21 15.25 1.41
N VAL A 320 8.23 14.17 0.67
CA VAL A 320 7.10 13.68 -0.12
C VAL A 320 7.03 12.17 0.04
N GLY A 321 5.85 11.62 0.24
CA GLY A 321 5.67 10.19 0.42
C GLY A 321 4.30 9.70 0.02
N ILE A 322 4.21 8.39 -0.22
CA ILE A 322 2.97 7.68 -0.54
C ILE A 322 2.88 6.42 0.32
N SER A 323 1.69 6.18 0.88
CA SER A 323 1.35 5.03 1.69
C SER A 323 0.32 4.15 0.99
N LEU A 324 0.61 2.86 0.84
CA LEU A 324 -0.34 1.84 0.39
C LEU A 324 -0.88 1.07 1.59
N GLY A 325 -2.20 1.08 1.76
CA GLY A 325 -2.90 0.22 2.73
C GLY A 325 -3.01 -1.22 2.20
N VAL A 326 -1.97 -2.04 2.42
CA VAL A 326 -1.88 -3.41 1.88
C VAL A 326 -3.09 -4.25 2.28
N THR A 327 -3.41 -4.27 3.58
CA THR A 327 -4.57 -5.01 4.11
C THR A 327 -5.89 -4.57 3.46
N ARG A 328 -6.05 -3.25 3.24
CA ARG A 328 -7.23 -2.66 2.60
C ARG A 328 -7.34 -3.07 1.13
N ALA A 329 -6.21 -3.15 0.44
CA ALA A 329 -6.18 -3.52 -0.98
C ALA A 329 -6.49 -5.00 -1.19
N ILE A 330 -6.03 -5.91 -0.30
CA ILE A 330 -6.08 -7.35 -0.58
C ILE A 330 -7.22 -8.10 0.12
N ILE A 331 -7.60 -7.76 1.37
CA ILE A 331 -8.59 -8.56 2.11
C ILE A 331 -9.96 -8.59 1.44
N PRO A 332 -10.51 -7.50 0.90
CA PRO A 332 -11.78 -7.56 0.19
C PRO A 332 -11.71 -8.45 -1.06
N LEU A 333 -10.57 -8.41 -1.79
CA LEU A 333 -10.34 -9.27 -2.97
C LEU A 333 -10.30 -10.75 -2.58
N LEU A 334 -9.57 -11.08 -1.50
CA LEU A 334 -9.51 -12.43 -0.95
C LEU A 334 -10.90 -12.92 -0.51
N GLY A 335 -11.66 -12.08 0.18
CA GLY A 335 -13.00 -12.42 0.69
C GLY A 335 -14.01 -12.71 -0.42
N LYS A 336 -13.86 -12.11 -1.59
CA LYS A 336 -14.70 -12.34 -2.77
C LYS A 336 -14.08 -13.33 -3.78
N GLY A 337 -12.92 -13.93 -3.47
CA GLY A 337 -12.26 -14.88 -4.35
C GLY A 337 -11.64 -14.27 -5.62
N ALA A 338 -11.58 -12.93 -5.71
CA ALA A 338 -11.01 -12.21 -6.85
C ALA A 338 -9.48 -12.40 -6.98
N VAL A 339 -8.83 -12.81 -5.90
CA VAL A 339 -7.41 -13.18 -5.88
C VAL A 339 -7.19 -14.35 -4.92
N ARG A 340 -6.34 -15.29 -5.30
CA ARG A 340 -5.99 -16.44 -4.47
C ARG A 340 -4.57 -16.94 -4.76
N ALA A 341 -3.95 -17.65 -3.81
CA ALA A 341 -2.77 -18.45 -4.12
C ALA A 341 -3.16 -19.75 -4.83
N SER A 342 -2.34 -20.22 -5.76
CA SER A 342 -2.57 -21.45 -6.54
C SER A 342 -2.66 -22.70 -5.64
N ARG A 343 -2.08 -22.65 -4.44
CA ARG A 343 -2.19 -23.69 -3.42
C ARG A 343 -2.01 -23.09 -2.02
N PRO A 344 -2.52 -23.77 -0.95
CA PRO A 344 -2.49 -23.24 0.42
C PRO A 344 -1.19 -23.50 1.17
N THR A 345 -0.18 -24.12 0.55
CA THR A 345 1.10 -24.50 1.17
C THR A 345 2.26 -24.16 0.24
N PRO A 346 3.44 -23.77 0.76
CA PRO A 346 4.64 -23.65 -0.06
C PRO A 346 5.17 -25.01 -0.56
N THR A 347 4.77 -26.14 0.07
CA THR A 347 5.23 -27.48 -0.26
C THR A 347 4.86 -27.85 -1.70
N ALA A 348 5.88 -28.28 -2.46
CA ALA A 348 5.72 -28.79 -3.81
C ALA A 348 5.67 -30.33 -3.84
N VAL A 349 6.38 -31.00 -2.95
CA VAL A 349 6.52 -32.46 -2.93
C VAL A 349 6.27 -33.01 -1.53
N VAL A 350 5.50 -34.09 -1.45
CA VAL A 350 5.48 -34.97 -0.25
C VAL A 350 6.24 -36.26 -0.60
N VAL A 351 7.31 -36.55 0.13
CA VAL A 351 8.02 -37.84 0.05
C VAL A 351 7.25 -38.89 0.86
N ALA A 352 6.74 -39.90 0.18
CA ALA A 352 6.03 -41.00 0.84
C ALA A 352 7.00 -41.89 1.64
N VAL A 353 6.50 -42.45 2.75
CA VAL A 353 7.22 -43.35 3.61
C VAL A 353 6.57 -44.74 3.53
N ALA A 354 7.29 -45.73 3.01
CA ALA A 354 6.77 -47.09 2.85
C ALA A 354 6.50 -47.74 4.21
N ASP A 355 7.48 -47.67 5.11
CA ASP A 355 7.41 -48.09 6.51
C ASP A 355 8.35 -47.21 7.37
N GLU A 356 8.24 -47.27 8.68
CA GLU A 356 9.06 -46.45 9.59
C GLU A 356 10.56 -46.82 9.60
N ALA A 357 10.94 -48.04 9.18
CA ALA A 357 12.34 -48.42 9.05
C ALA A 357 13.06 -47.68 7.93
N HIS A 358 12.32 -47.32 6.85
CA HIS A 358 12.82 -46.60 5.69
C HIS A 358 12.61 -45.08 5.78
N ARG A 359 12.16 -44.54 6.93
CA ARG A 359 11.96 -43.10 7.08
C ARG A 359 13.24 -42.28 6.81
N ARG A 360 14.41 -42.79 7.21
CA ARG A 360 15.70 -42.12 6.97
C ARG A 360 16.00 -41.94 5.46
N ASP A 361 15.57 -42.89 4.64
CA ASP A 361 15.76 -42.80 3.18
C ASP A 361 14.85 -41.71 2.60
N ALA A 362 13.58 -41.68 3.03
CA ALA A 362 12.66 -40.59 2.66
C ALA A 362 13.18 -39.20 3.11
N ASP A 363 13.75 -39.11 4.33
CA ASP A 363 14.37 -37.88 4.83
C ASP A 363 15.57 -37.46 3.97
N ARG A 364 16.40 -38.41 3.51
CA ARG A 364 17.53 -38.12 2.60
C ARG A 364 17.06 -37.58 1.29
N VAL A 365 16.07 -38.20 0.63
CA VAL A 365 15.45 -37.70 -0.61
C VAL A 365 14.92 -36.27 -0.39
N ALA A 366 14.22 -36.03 0.70
CA ALA A 366 13.69 -34.70 1.01
C ALA A 366 14.80 -33.67 1.17
N GLN A 367 15.95 -34.02 1.78
CA GLN A 367 17.09 -33.10 1.90
C GLN A 367 17.74 -32.81 0.54
N GLU A 368 17.86 -33.79 -0.35
CA GLU A 368 18.38 -33.58 -1.70
C GLU A 368 17.48 -32.64 -2.51
N LEU A 369 16.16 -32.82 -2.46
CA LEU A 369 15.21 -31.93 -3.11
C LEU A 369 15.25 -30.50 -2.52
N ARG A 370 15.32 -30.36 -1.19
CA ARG A 370 15.44 -29.06 -0.50
C ARG A 370 16.74 -28.33 -0.84
N ALA A 371 17.87 -29.04 -0.95
CA ALA A 371 19.14 -28.46 -1.35
C ALA A 371 19.08 -27.84 -2.74
N ARG A 372 18.13 -28.27 -3.57
CA ARG A 372 17.86 -27.74 -4.91
C ARG A 372 16.72 -26.70 -4.95
N GLY A 373 16.24 -26.26 -3.78
CA GLY A 373 15.22 -25.23 -3.65
C GLY A 373 13.78 -25.75 -3.80
N VAL A 374 13.56 -27.06 -3.85
CA VAL A 374 12.22 -27.66 -3.91
C VAL A 374 11.66 -27.79 -2.50
N ALA A 375 10.57 -27.09 -2.21
CA ALA A 375 9.91 -27.18 -0.90
C ALA A 375 9.28 -28.55 -0.72
N THR A 376 9.83 -29.35 0.20
CA THR A 376 9.54 -30.77 0.34
C THR A 376 9.21 -31.13 1.79
N GLU A 377 8.15 -31.92 1.98
CA GLU A 377 7.80 -32.54 3.25
C GLU A 377 7.95 -34.07 3.17
N VAL A 378 8.25 -34.70 4.28
CA VAL A 378 8.15 -36.15 4.40
C VAL A 378 6.80 -36.50 5.02
N SER A 379 6.15 -37.55 4.52
CA SER A 379 4.85 -37.97 5.05
C SER A 379 4.92 -38.17 6.58
N PRO A 380 3.95 -37.66 7.35
CA PRO A 380 3.99 -37.72 8.81
C PRO A 380 3.90 -39.14 9.35
N THR A 381 3.33 -40.05 8.57
CA THR A 381 3.15 -41.46 8.99
C THR A 381 3.42 -42.41 7.82
N ALA A 382 4.01 -43.58 8.10
CA ALA A 382 4.15 -44.70 7.19
C ALA A 382 2.79 -45.42 7.01
N ALA A 383 1.89 -44.79 6.27
CA ALA A 383 0.59 -45.35 5.91
C ALA A 383 0.58 -45.88 4.48
N LYS A 384 -0.44 -46.63 4.08
CA LYS A 384 -0.62 -47.05 2.70
C LYS A 384 -0.52 -45.83 1.75
N PHE A 385 0.19 -45.93 0.65
CA PHE A 385 0.46 -44.82 -0.29
C PHE A 385 -0.80 -44.04 -0.68
N GLY A 386 -1.93 -44.71 -0.93
CA GLY A 386 -3.18 -44.04 -1.20
C GLY A 386 -3.69 -43.12 -0.09
N LYS A 387 -3.30 -43.30 1.19
CA LYS A 387 -3.60 -42.38 2.28
C LYS A 387 -2.65 -41.17 2.25
N GLN A 388 -1.39 -41.41 1.89
CA GLN A 388 -0.37 -40.37 1.80
C GLN A 388 -0.64 -39.47 0.58
N ILE A 389 -1.07 -40.02 -0.54
CA ILE A 389 -1.54 -39.25 -1.73
C ILE A 389 -2.73 -38.39 -1.33
N ARG A 390 -3.75 -38.93 -0.65
CA ARG A 390 -4.90 -38.13 -0.17
C ARG A 390 -4.51 -37.07 0.86
N PHE A 391 -3.45 -37.29 1.63
CA PHE A 391 -2.91 -36.27 2.52
C PHE A 391 -2.29 -35.12 1.72
N ALA A 392 -1.47 -35.41 0.71
CA ALA A 392 -0.89 -34.41 -0.20
C ALA A 392 -1.98 -33.61 -0.95
N ASP A 393 -2.97 -34.31 -1.49
CA ASP A 393 -4.10 -33.74 -2.22
C ASP A 393 -4.90 -32.74 -1.36
N ARG A 394 -5.33 -33.14 -0.14
CA ARG A 394 -6.05 -32.26 0.80
C ARG A 394 -5.26 -31.02 1.20
N ARG A 395 -3.94 -31.05 1.07
CA ARG A 395 -3.05 -29.92 1.35
C ARG A 395 -2.71 -29.11 0.10
N GLY A 396 -3.21 -29.53 -1.08
CA GLY A 396 -2.92 -28.91 -2.36
C GLY A 396 -1.46 -29.06 -2.77
N VAL A 397 -0.76 -30.10 -2.31
CA VAL A 397 0.61 -30.42 -2.74
C VAL A 397 0.54 -31.15 -4.07
N PRO A 398 1.19 -30.64 -5.14
CA PRO A 398 1.01 -31.21 -6.50
C PRO A 398 1.72 -32.54 -6.72
N PHE A 399 2.81 -32.83 -5.98
CA PHE A 399 3.63 -34.00 -6.26
C PHE A 399 3.80 -34.90 -5.04
N VAL A 400 3.78 -36.23 -5.29
CA VAL A 400 4.16 -37.25 -4.29
C VAL A 400 5.33 -38.05 -4.82
N TRP A 401 6.36 -38.17 -4.02
CA TRP A 401 7.59 -38.90 -4.33
C TRP A 401 7.59 -40.26 -3.69
N PHE A 402 7.98 -41.31 -4.42
CA PHE A 402 8.09 -42.66 -3.97
C PHE A 402 9.53 -43.17 -4.14
N ALA A 403 10.12 -43.67 -3.07
CA ALA A 403 11.33 -44.46 -3.11
C ALA A 403 10.93 -45.95 -3.17
N GLN A 404 11.44 -46.67 -4.14
CA GLN A 404 11.18 -48.08 -4.35
C GLN A 404 12.22 -48.95 -3.62
N GLU A 405 11.89 -50.20 -3.34
CA GLU A 405 12.78 -51.15 -2.65
C GLU A 405 14.07 -51.47 -3.42
N ASP A 406 14.04 -51.38 -4.73
CA ASP A 406 15.19 -51.55 -5.63
C ASP A 406 16.13 -50.35 -5.70
N GLY A 407 15.83 -49.28 -4.96
CA GLY A 407 16.58 -48.02 -4.95
C GLY A 407 16.19 -47.05 -6.09
N SER A 408 15.25 -47.42 -6.93
CA SER A 408 14.71 -46.49 -7.91
C SER A 408 13.73 -45.51 -7.27
N HIS A 409 13.49 -44.38 -7.94
CA HIS A 409 12.57 -43.36 -7.48
C HIS A 409 11.57 -42.97 -8.57
N GLU A 410 10.36 -42.64 -8.15
CA GLU A 410 9.30 -42.14 -8.99
C GLU A 410 8.62 -40.93 -8.37
N VAL A 411 8.17 -40.02 -9.20
CA VAL A 411 7.35 -38.88 -8.81
C VAL A 411 6.00 -38.92 -9.52
N LYS A 412 4.94 -38.71 -8.74
CA LYS A 412 3.57 -38.66 -9.24
C LYS A 412 3.04 -37.23 -9.17
N ASP A 413 2.61 -36.69 -10.32
CA ASP A 413 1.71 -35.54 -10.33
C ASP A 413 0.29 -36.03 -9.98
N ILE A 414 -0.19 -35.64 -8.81
CA ILE A 414 -1.49 -36.13 -8.30
C ILE A 414 -2.70 -35.49 -9.00
N ARG A 415 -2.50 -34.40 -9.75
CA ARG A 415 -3.54 -33.70 -10.54
C ARG A 415 -3.84 -34.45 -11.85
N SER A 416 -2.80 -34.83 -12.57
CA SER A 416 -2.91 -35.59 -13.81
C SER A 416 -2.99 -37.10 -13.57
N GLY A 417 -2.46 -37.58 -12.47
CA GLY A 417 -2.28 -38.99 -12.17
C GLY A 417 -1.02 -39.60 -12.80
N GLU A 418 -0.26 -38.85 -13.60
CA GLU A 418 0.96 -39.28 -14.23
C GLU A 418 2.05 -39.59 -13.20
N GLN A 419 2.73 -40.71 -13.37
CA GLN A 419 3.83 -41.14 -12.51
C GLN A 419 5.03 -41.51 -13.37
N VAL A 420 6.17 -40.89 -13.11
CA VAL A 420 7.37 -41.02 -13.94
C VAL A 420 8.60 -41.31 -13.08
N PRO A 421 9.59 -42.05 -13.63
CA PRO A 421 10.89 -42.17 -12.97
C PRO A 421 11.51 -40.79 -12.73
N ALA A 422 12.15 -40.64 -11.57
CA ALA A 422 12.76 -39.38 -11.17
C ALA A 422 14.01 -39.64 -10.32
N ASP A 423 14.99 -38.76 -10.45
CA ASP A 423 16.21 -38.78 -9.64
C ASP A 423 16.23 -37.55 -8.72
N PRO A 424 16.31 -37.71 -7.41
CA PRO A 424 16.29 -36.58 -6.47
C PRO A 424 17.47 -35.62 -6.68
N ALA A 425 18.59 -36.10 -7.29
CA ALA A 425 19.73 -35.24 -7.61
C ALA A 425 19.52 -34.34 -8.84
N SER A 426 18.54 -34.65 -9.72
CA SER A 426 18.34 -33.92 -10.99
C SER A 426 16.92 -33.39 -11.21
N TRP A 427 15.90 -34.03 -10.66
CA TRP A 427 14.51 -33.67 -10.90
C TRP A 427 14.13 -32.29 -10.31
N LEU A 428 13.35 -31.53 -11.08
CA LEU A 428 12.69 -30.28 -10.65
C LEU A 428 11.23 -30.32 -11.08
N PRO A 429 10.31 -29.78 -10.27
CA PRO A 429 8.95 -29.58 -10.75
C PRO A 429 8.91 -28.51 -11.83
N PRO A 430 7.83 -28.43 -12.63
CA PRO A 430 7.59 -27.29 -13.51
C PRO A 430 7.77 -25.96 -12.77
N ALA A 431 8.29 -24.93 -13.44
CA ALA A 431 8.58 -23.64 -12.83
C ALA A 431 7.37 -23.02 -12.09
N ALA A 432 6.16 -23.21 -12.63
CA ALA A 432 4.90 -22.75 -12.03
C ALA A 432 4.55 -23.47 -10.72
N ASP A 433 5.11 -24.67 -10.50
CA ASP A 433 4.85 -25.48 -9.30
C ASP A 433 5.96 -25.37 -8.24
N LEU A 434 7.09 -24.75 -8.58
CA LEU A 434 8.21 -24.62 -7.65
C LEU A 434 7.83 -23.81 -6.42
N ARG A 435 7.03 -22.73 -6.63
CA ARG A 435 6.45 -21.89 -5.58
C ARG A 435 4.95 -21.69 -5.83
N PRO A 436 4.14 -21.44 -4.78
CA PRO A 436 2.78 -20.98 -5.02
C PRO A 436 2.80 -19.67 -5.81
N THR A 437 1.94 -19.57 -6.81
CA THR A 437 1.70 -18.35 -7.57
C THR A 437 0.42 -17.69 -7.09
N VAL A 438 0.29 -16.39 -7.32
CA VAL A 438 -0.96 -15.67 -7.09
C VAL A 438 -1.72 -15.59 -8.42
N VAL A 439 -2.99 -15.98 -8.40
CA VAL A 439 -3.86 -16.01 -9.57
C VAL A 439 -5.09 -15.15 -9.33
N SER A 440 -5.58 -14.50 -10.38
CA SER A 440 -6.87 -13.80 -10.38
C SER A 440 -8.02 -14.81 -10.42
N GLY A 441 -9.13 -14.50 -9.74
CA GLY A 441 -10.29 -15.40 -9.65
C GLY A 441 -11.09 -15.60 -10.95
N ASP A 442 -10.85 -14.77 -11.97
CA ASP A 442 -11.56 -14.82 -13.25
C ASP A 442 -10.94 -15.78 -14.28
N GLN A 443 -10.03 -16.68 -13.88
CA GLN A 443 -9.33 -17.64 -14.75
C GLN A 443 -9.73 -19.09 -14.50
N ASP A 444 -10.96 -19.36 -14.08
CA ASP A 444 -11.54 -20.72 -14.07
C ASP A 444 -12.51 -20.92 -15.25
#